data_b872699ddf68c142efd24b9fdfca619d
#
_entry.id   b872699ddf68c142efd24b9fdfca619d
#
_cell.length_a   1.000
_cell.length_b   1.000
_cell.length_c   1.000
_cell.angle_alpha   90.00
_cell.angle_beta   90.00
_cell.angle_gamma   90.00
#
_symmetry.space_group_name_H-M   'P 1'
#
loop_
_entity.id
_entity.type
_entity.pdbx_description
1 polymer ?
#
loop_
_entity_poly.entity_id
_entity_poly.type
_entity_poly.pdbx_seq_one_letter_code
_entity_poly.pdbx_strand_id
1 'polypeptide(L)'
;MKISTFGYSMKQGVKNIGRNKMFSIASIATMSACIFLFGLFYSIVMNFNYIVQKAEEGVAITVFFDQEATQEQKDNIGAQLKNEDGVLSVTYVSGDEAWAKFQKQYFQGSEEAAEGFKDDNTLANSYNYQVYMSDVSKQKDVVSFAESLDGVRKVNKSDVVAKTLTSVNKLVGYVSVAIIGILLAVSIFLISNTVTMGITVRREEIAIMKYIGAKDGFVRAPFVFEGLLIGAIGAVIPLGILYFVYEKAIHYILEKFHLLQNIINFLPVTQVYRTLLPVGILLGVGIGFVGSFFTIRKHLKV
;
A
#
# COMPACT_ATOMS: atom_id res chain seq x y z
N MET A 1 35.04 -6.76 14.54
CA MET A 1 34.92 -8.01 15.34
C MET A 1 35.60 -9.13 14.57
N LYS A 2 36.35 -10.02 15.24
CA LYS A 2 36.91 -11.23 14.61
C LYS A 2 35.76 -12.21 14.31
N ILE A 3 35.84 -12.98 13.21
CA ILE A 3 34.80 -13.94 12.79
C ILE A 3 34.42 -14.93 13.91
N SER A 4 35.41 -15.33 14.74
CA SER A 4 35.21 -16.18 15.91
C SER A 4 34.28 -15.54 16.98
N THR A 5 34.38 -14.23 17.18
CA THR A 5 33.54 -13.48 18.13
C THR A 5 32.08 -13.39 17.63
N PHE A 6 31.87 -13.27 16.32
CA PHE A 6 30.54 -13.26 15.70
C PHE A 6 29.82 -14.60 15.89
N GLY A 7 30.50 -15.72 15.57
CA GLY A 7 29.96 -17.07 15.77
C GLY A 7 29.65 -17.38 17.25
N TYR A 8 30.50 -16.96 18.17
CA TYR A 8 30.26 -17.07 19.62
C TYR A 8 28.99 -16.29 20.03
N SER A 9 28.88 -15.03 19.62
CA SER A 9 27.75 -14.16 19.98
C SER A 9 26.42 -14.68 19.43
N MET A 10 26.42 -15.21 18.21
CA MET A 10 25.24 -15.85 17.59
C MET A 10 24.83 -17.12 18.37
N LYS A 11 25.78 -18.02 18.65
CA LYS A 11 25.53 -19.23 19.44
C LYS A 11 25.00 -18.90 20.83
N GLN A 12 25.55 -17.88 21.46
CA GLN A 12 25.11 -17.42 22.76
C GLN A 12 23.71 -16.78 22.70
N GLY A 13 23.39 -16.01 21.65
CA GLY A 13 22.03 -15.45 21.42
C GLY A 13 20.98 -16.55 21.32
N VAL A 14 21.24 -17.60 20.53
CA VAL A 14 20.34 -18.77 20.43
C VAL A 14 20.17 -19.48 21.76
N LYS A 15 21.30 -19.73 22.50
CA LYS A 15 21.28 -20.38 23.82
C LYS A 15 20.50 -19.56 24.85
N ASN A 16 20.53 -18.24 24.71
CA ASN A 16 19.81 -17.30 25.54
C ASN A 16 18.30 -17.44 25.41
N ILE A 17 17.81 -17.52 24.16
CA ILE A 17 16.38 -17.76 23.85
C ILE A 17 15.91 -19.04 24.52
N GLY A 18 16.70 -20.13 24.43
CA GLY A 18 16.38 -21.43 25.02
C GLY A 18 16.43 -21.43 26.57
N ARG A 19 17.32 -20.63 27.20
CA ARG A 19 17.46 -20.53 28.65
C ARG A 19 16.35 -19.69 29.29
N ASN A 20 15.82 -18.69 28.53
CA ASN A 20 14.78 -17.76 28.99
C ASN A 20 13.46 -17.95 28.21
N LYS A 21 13.01 -19.20 28.07
CA LYS A 21 11.92 -19.60 27.16
C LYS A 21 10.66 -18.74 27.30
N MET A 22 10.17 -18.53 28.54
CA MET A 22 8.94 -17.78 28.81
C MET A 22 9.01 -16.35 28.25
N PHE A 23 10.08 -15.62 28.54
CA PHE A 23 10.25 -14.23 28.10
C PHE A 23 10.49 -14.14 26.59
N SER A 24 11.29 -15.07 26.04
CA SER A 24 11.55 -15.11 24.59
C SER A 24 10.29 -15.45 23.80
N ILE A 25 9.49 -16.42 24.25
CA ILE A 25 8.21 -16.77 23.62
C ILE A 25 7.23 -15.59 23.70
N ALA A 26 7.10 -14.96 24.86
CA ALA A 26 6.26 -13.78 25.02
C ALA A 26 6.65 -12.66 24.05
N SER A 27 7.96 -12.43 23.88
CA SER A 27 8.49 -11.42 22.97
C SER A 27 8.24 -11.75 21.50
N ILE A 28 8.50 -13.02 21.13
CA ILE A 28 8.19 -13.51 19.77
C ILE A 28 6.69 -13.38 19.50
N ALA A 29 5.83 -13.80 20.41
CA ALA A 29 4.38 -13.72 20.26
C ALA A 29 3.90 -12.27 20.08
N THR A 30 4.43 -11.36 20.91
CA THR A 30 4.05 -9.94 20.82
C THR A 30 4.56 -9.30 19.54
N MET A 31 5.81 -9.61 19.15
CA MET A 31 6.38 -9.14 17.88
C MET A 31 5.59 -9.69 16.71
N SER A 32 5.22 -10.97 16.76
CA SER A 32 4.38 -11.60 15.75
C SER A 32 3.01 -10.93 15.65
N ALA A 33 2.37 -10.59 16.76
CA ALA A 33 1.12 -9.87 16.76
C ALA A 33 1.25 -8.47 16.11
N CYS A 34 2.32 -7.73 16.43
CA CYS A 34 2.57 -6.42 15.83
C CYS A 34 2.81 -6.50 14.32
N ILE A 35 3.64 -7.45 13.87
CA ILE A 35 3.93 -7.64 12.43
C ILE A 35 2.69 -8.17 11.69
N PHE A 36 1.88 -9.03 12.33
CA PHE A 36 0.62 -9.49 11.77
C PHE A 36 -0.35 -8.34 11.54
N LEU A 37 -0.57 -7.50 12.57
CA LEU A 37 -1.43 -6.32 12.45
C LEU A 37 -0.91 -5.33 11.41
N PHE A 38 0.41 -5.10 11.38
CA PHE A 38 1.04 -4.29 10.33
C PHE A 38 0.74 -4.84 8.94
N GLY A 39 0.98 -6.13 8.72
CA GLY A 39 0.80 -6.76 7.42
C GLY A 39 -0.68 -6.84 7.00
N LEU A 40 -1.59 -7.08 7.95
CA LEU A 40 -3.03 -7.05 7.71
C LEU A 40 -3.47 -5.64 7.28
N PHE A 41 -3.07 -4.63 8.05
CA PHE A 41 -3.40 -3.25 7.73
C PHE A 41 -2.78 -2.78 6.41
N TYR A 42 -1.52 -3.11 6.16
CA TYR A 42 -0.85 -2.88 4.89
C TYR A 42 -1.62 -3.49 3.70
N SER A 43 -2.06 -4.74 3.85
CA SER A 43 -2.83 -5.44 2.82
C SER A 43 -4.17 -4.76 2.54
N ILE A 44 -4.87 -4.29 3.59
CA ILE A 44 -6.11 -3.52 3.44
C ILE A 44 -5.86 -2.22 2.67
N VAL A 45 -4.85 -1.47 3.06
CA VAL A 45 -4.50 -0.18 2.43
C VAL A 45 -4.12 -0.37 0.97
N MET A 46 -3.30 -1.39 0.66
CA MET A 46 -2.90 -1.67 -0.73
C MET A 46 -4.10 -2.03 -1.61
N ASN A 47 -5.02 -2.85 -1.12
CA ASN A 47 -6.24 -3.17 -1.86
C ASN A 47 -7.16 -1.96 -2.01
N PHE A 48 -7.30 -1.18 -0.94
CA PHE A 48 -8.09 0.04 -0.99
C PHE A 48 -7.54 1.02 -2.04
N ASN A 49 -6.22 1.28 -2.02
CA ASN A 49 -5.58 2.15 -3.01
C ASN A 49 -5.73 1.61 -4.44
N TYR A 50 -5.64 0.29 -4.61
CA TYR A 50 -5.87 -0.33 -5.91
C TYR A 50 -7.31 -0.16 -6.41
N ILE A 51 -8.30 -0.33 -5.53
CA ILE A 51 -9.72 -0.11 -5.85
C ILE A 51 -9.97 1.36 -6.21
N VAL A 52 -9.41 2.28 -5.43
CA VAL A 52 -9.50 3.72 -5.71
C VAL A 52 -8.85 4.05 -7.05
N GLN A 53 -7.64 3.55 -7.30
CA GLN A 53 -6.96 3.75 -8.59
C GLN A 53 -7.78 3.22 -9.78
N LYS A 54 -8.40 2.04 -9.62
CA LYS A 54 -9.29 1.49 -10.65
C LYS A 54 -10.55 2.34 -10.85
N ALA A 55 -11.08 2.90 -9.78
CA ALA A 55 -12.19 3.86 -9.86
C ALA A 55 -11.73 5.17 -10.53
N GLU A 56 -10.53 5.65 -10.25
CA GLU A 56 -9.94 6.83 -10.89
C GLU A 56 -9.70 6.63 -12.38
N GLU A 57 -9.23 5.45 -12.80
CA GLU A 57 -9.07 5.08 -14.22
C GLU A 57 -10.42 5.12 -14.99
N GLY A 58 -11.54 4.95 -14.29
CA GLY A 58 -12.90 5.08 -14.84
C GLY A 58 -13.40 6.53 -14.94
N VAL A 59 -12.72 7.48 -14.29
CA VAL A 59 -13.09 8.90 -14.35
C VAL A 59 -12.48 9.50 -15.60
N ALA A 60 -13.33 9.78 -16.58
CA ALA A 60 -12.93 10.43 -17.81
C ALA A 60 -13.31 11.92 -17.80
N ILE A 61 -12.42 12.75 -18.32
CA ILE A 61 -12.74 14.10 -18.77
C ILE A 61 -13.21 13.96 -20.22
N THR A 62 -14.33 14.58 -20.55
CA THR A 62 -14.83 14.57 -21.94
C THR A 62 -14.51 15.91 -22.59
N VAL A 63 -13.67 15.87 -23.63
CA VAL A 63 -13.24 17.03 -24.38
C VAL A 63 -14.02 17.08 -25.72
N PHE A 64 -14.92 18.02 -25.83
CA PHE A 64 -15.73 18.23 -27.06
C PHE A 64 -15.03 19.20 -27.99
N PHE A 65 -15.04 18.88 -29.28
CA PHE A 65 -14.49 19.72 -30.35
C PHE A 65 -15.47 20.82 -30.78
N ASP A 66 -14.91 21.86 -31.37
CA ASP A 66 -15.72 22.79 -32.14
C ASP A 66 -16.35 22.10 -33.35
N GLN A 67 -17.54 22.58 -33.77
CA GLN A 67 -18.27 21.97 -34.90
C GLN A 67 -17.48 22.08 -36.21
N GLU A 68 -16.67 23.13 -36.34
CA GLU A 68 -15.83 23.41 -37.50
C GLU A 68 -14.41 22.86 -37.40
N ALA A 69 -14.08 22.15 -36.33
CA ALA A 69 -12.72 21.60 -36.12
C ALA A 69 -12.36 20.59 -37.22
N THR A 70 -11.25 20.86 -37.90
CA THR A 70 -10.72 19.97 -38.94
C THR A 70 -10.21 18.66 -38.36
N GLN A 71 -10.05 17.61 -39.17
CA GLN A 71 -9.51 16.34 -38.71
C GLN A 71 -8.07 16.51 -38.19
N GLU A 72 -7.27 17.35 -38.80
CA GLU A 72 -5.92 17.65 -38.38
C GLU A 72 -5.89 18.30 -36.99
N GLN A 73 -6.81 19.24 -36.72
CA GLN A 73 -6.94 19.82 -35.36
C GLN A 73 -7.34 18.77 -34.33
N LYS A 74 -8.29 17.88 -34.62
CA LYS A 74 -8.70 16.79 -33.71
C LYS A 74 -7.53 15.86 -33.41
N ASP A 75 -6.77 15.45 -34.43
CA ASP A 75 -5.60 14.58 -34.26
C ASP A 75 -4.49 15.25 -33.42
N ASN A 76 -4.26 16.54 -33.63
CA ASN A 76 -3.32 17.34 -32.88
C ASN A 76 -3.75 17.46 -31.41
N ILE A 77 -5.01 17.76 -31.13
CA ILE A 77 -5.57 17.78 -29.76
C ILE A 77 -5.34 16.42 -29.08
N GLY A 78 -5.67 15.31 -29.79
CA GLY A 78 -5.46 13.96 -29.24
C GLY A 78 -4.00 13.65 -28.93
N ALA A 79 -3.06 14.07 -29.78
CA ALA A 79 -1.63 13.89 -29.58
C ALA A 79 -1.11 14.71 -28.37
N GLN A 80 -1.56 15.96 -28.22
CA GLN A 80 -1.19 16.82 -27.11
C GLN A 80 -1.74 16.29 -25.79
N LEU A 81 -3.00 15.88 -25.73
CA LEU A 81 -3.64 15.30 -24.54
C LEU A 81 -2.96 13.99 -24.10
N LYS A 82 -2.50 13.16 -25.05
CA LYS A 82 -1.78 11.91 -24.72
C LYS A 82 -0.44 12.14 -24.03
N ASN A 83 0.21 13.27 -24.28
CA ASN A 83 1.51 13.62 -23.74
C ASN A 83 1.43 14.44 -22.45
N GLU A 84 0.22 14.83 -22.03
CA GLU A 84 0.01 15.65 -20.84
C GLU A 84 0.19 14.83 -19.55
N ASP A 85 0.86 15.42 -18.58
CA ASP A 85 1.12 14.76 -17.27
C ASP A 85 -0.19 14.55 -16.50
N GLY A 86 -0.40 13.35 -16.02
CA GLY A 86 -1.63 12.93 -15.34
C GLY A 86 -2.66 12.27 -16.26
N VAL A 87 -2.39 12.17 -17.56
CA VAL A 87 -3.23 11.44 -18.53
C VAL A 87 -2.76 9.98 -18.63
N LEU A 88 -3.69 9.03 -18.52
CA LEU A 88 -3.47 7.60 -18.69
C LEU A 88 -3.68 7.17 -20.14
N SER A 89 -4.82 7.58 -20.71
CA SER A 89 -5.20 7.25 -22.08
C SER A 89 -6.20 8.25 -22.64
N VAL A 90 -6.22 8.37 -23.98
CA VAL A 90 -7.15 9.22 -24.71
C VAL A 90 -7.85 8.36 -25.75
N THR A 91 -9.17 8.30 -25.67
CA THR A 91 -10.02 7.50 -26.57
C THR A 91 -10.94 8.44 -27.35
N TYR A 92 -10.89 8.36 -28.68
CA TYR A 92 -11.82 9.05 -29.52
C TYR A 92 -13.19 8.38 -29.51
N VAL A 93 -14.25 9.13 -29.33
CA VAL A 93 -15.64 8.66 -29.35
C VAL A 93 -16.39 9.41 -30.42
N SER A 94 -16.89 8.68 -31.41
CA SER A 94 -17.75 9.23 -32.45
C SER A 94 -19.16 9.56 -31.96
N GLY A 95 -19.91 10.37 -32.69
CA GLY A 95 -21.31 10.67 -32.36
C GLY A 95 -22.18 9.41 -32.29
N ASP A 96 -21.94 8.44 -33.17
CA ASP A 96 -22.68 7.17 -33.19
C ASP A 96 -22.34 6.28 -31.99
N GLU A 97 -21.06 6.20 -31.61
CA GLU A 97 -20.65 5.49 -30.41
C GLU A 97 -21.18 6.15 -29.14
N ALA A 98 -21.19 7.48 -29.10
CA ALA A 98 -21.77 8.24 -27.99
C ALA A 98 -23.26 7.96 -27.85
N TRP A 99 -23.96 7.91 -28.97
CA TRP A 99 -25.38 7.59 -29.03
C TRP A 99 -25.69 6.17 -28.59
N ALA A 100 -24.93 5.19 -29.08
CA ALA A 100 -25.08 3.79 -28.69
C ALA A 100 -24.84 3.57 -27.18
N LYS A 101 -23.83 4.25 -26.62
CA LYS A 101 -23.58 4.23 -25.15
C LYS A 101 -24.72 4.86 -24.35
N PHE A 102 -25.22 6.02 -24.83
CA PHE A 102 -26.34 6.70 -24.20
C PHE A 102 -27.62 5.83 -24.23
N GLN A 103 -27.96 5.24 -25.34
CA GLN A 103 -29.10 4.33 -25.46
C GLN A 103 -28.98 3.16 -24.47
N LYS A 104 -27.81 2.50 -24.41
CA LYS A 104 -27.56 1.40 -23.54
C LYS A 104 -27.67 1.78 -22.05
N GLN A 105 -27.26 2.99 -21.68
CA GLN A 105 -27.27 3.45 -20.29
C GLN A 105 -28.66 3.92 -19.81
N TYR A 106 -29.40 4.60 -20.66
CA TYR A 106 -30.66 5.24 -20.25
C TYR A 106 -31.91 4.45 -20.61
N PHE A 107 -31.84 3.59 -21.64
CA PHE A 107 -32.96 2.77 -22.07
C PHE A 107 -32.87 1.31 -21.65
N GLN A 108 -31.95 0.94 -20.76
CA GLN A 108 -31.87 -0.42 -20.21
C GLN A 108 -33.19 -0.78 -19.52
N GLY A 109 -33.99 -1.68 -20.16
CA GLY A 109 -35.29 -2.15 -19.66
C GLY A 109 -36.51 -1.46 -20.24
N SER A 110 -36.36 -0.55 -21.21
CA SER A 110 -37.46 0.11 -21.91
C SER A 110 -37.21 0.08 -23.42
N GLU A 111 -37.39 -1.09 -24.06
CA GLU A 111 -37.21 -1.25 -25.52
C GLU A 111 -38.14 -0.34 -26.30
N GLU A 112 -39.38 -0.10 -25.82
CA GLU A 112 -40.35 0.82 -26.43
C GLU A 112 -39.85 2.28 -26.44
N ALA A 113 -39.15 2.72 -25.42
CA ALA A 113 -38.57 4.07 -25.37
C ALA A 113 -37.38 4.21 -26.31
N ALA A 114 -36.59 3.16 -26.52
CA ALA A 114 -35.48 3.13 -27.44
C ALA A 114 -35.96 3.15 -28.92
N GLU A 115 -37.11 2.56 -29.22
CA GLU A 115 -37.69 2.56 -30.58
C GLU A 115 -38.09 3.95 -31.08
N GLY A 116 -38.59 4.81 -30.18
CA GLY A 116 -38.98 6.19 -30.54
C GLY A 116 -37.80 7.10 -30.97
N PHE A 117 -36.55 6.70 -30.65
CA PHE A 117 -35.34 7.46 -31.00
C PHE A 117 -34.41 6.73 -31.99
N LYS A 118 -34.89 5.67 -32.67
CA LYS A 118 -34.04 4.83 -33.54
C LYS A 118 -33.46 5.60 -34.73
N ASP A 119 -34.20 6.57 -35.26
CA ASP A 119 -33.83 7.32 -36.44
C ASP A 119 -33.32 8.75 -36.14
N ASP A 120 -33.28 9.15 -34.87
CA ASP A 120 -32.89 10.49 -34.45
C ASP A 120 -31.66 10.48 -33.54
N ASN A 121 -30.47 10.42 -34.14
CA ASN A 121 -29.22 10.51 -33.40
C ASN A 121 -28.94 11.96 -32.99
N THR A 122 -29.45 12.36 -31.83
CA THR A 122 -29.25 13.70 -31.26
C THR A 122 -27.78 13.99 -30.92
N LEU A 123 -26.93 12.98 -30.88
CA LEU A 123 -25.50 13.08 -30.59
C LEU A 123 -24.61 12.93 -31.85
N ALA A 124 -25.19 12.91 -33.06
CA ALA A 124 -24.44 12.71 -34.29
C ALA A 124 -23.24 13.65 -34.46
N ASN A 125 -23.33 14.89 -33.99
CA ASN A 125 -22.27 15.89 -34.03
C ASN A 125 -21.49 16.03 -32.70
N SER A 126 -21.66 15.11 -31.76
CA SER A 126 -21.01 15.15 -30.43
C SER A 126 -19.71 14.34 -30.39
N TYR A 127 -18.85 14.59 -31.38
CA TYR A 127 -17.50 14.03 -31.36
C TYR A 127 -16.72 14.52 -30.17
N ASN A 128 -16.02 13.60 -29.49
CA ASN A 128 -15.25 13.98 -28.30
C ASN A 128 -14.06 13.03 -28.06
N TYR A 129 -13.10 13.49 -27.24
CA TYR A 129 -12.13 12.61 -26.59
C TYR A 129 -12.57 12.33 -25.17
N GLN A 130 -12.57 11.06 -24.80
CA GLN A 130 -12.59 10.63 -23.40
C GLN A 130 -11.15 10.49 -22.93
N VAL A 131 -10.75 11.37 -22.00
CA VAL A 131 -9.41 11.43 -21.42
C VAL A 131 -9.47 10.79 -20.03
N TYR A 132 -8.87 9.63 -19.90
CA TYR A 132 -8.79 8.91 -18.64
C TYR A 132 -7.55 9.36 -17.87
N MET A 133 -7.69 9.54 -16.56
CA MET A 133 -6.65 10.07 -15.69
C MET A 133 -5.83 8.96 -15.08
N SER A 134 -4.51 9.16 -14.98
CA SER A 134 -3.63 8.33 -14.14
C SER A 134 -3.60 8.81 -12.69
N ASP A 135 -3.90 10.10 -12.47
CA ASP A 135 -3.96 10.75 -11.16
C ASP A 135 -5.05 11.83 -11.21
N VAL A 136 -6.17 11.57 -10.53
CA VAL A 136 -7.33 12.48 -10.51
C VAL A 136 -7.02 13.80 -9.80
N SER A 137 -5.99 13.85 -8.95
CA SER A 137 -5.56 15.09 -8.31
C SER A 137 -5.09 16.16 -9.31
N LYS A 138 -4.60 15.73 -10.49
CA LYS A 138 -4.16 16.58 -11.60
C LYS A 138 -5.29 16.96 -12.56
N GLN A 139 -6.53 16.52 -12.29
CA GLN A 139 -7.68 16.80 -13.18
C GLN A 139 -7.82 18.28 -13.50
N LYS A 140 -7.60 19.15 -12.53
CA LYS A 140 -7.73 20.60 -12.73
C LYS A 140 -6.72 21.13 -13.73
N ASP A 141 -5.49 20.65 -13.70
CA ASP A 141 -4.40 21.08 -14.58
C ASP A 141 -4.64 20.57 -16.00
N VAL A 142 -4.99 19.28 -16.13
CA VAL A 142 -5.35 18.67 -17.44
C VAL A 142 -6.57 19.34 -18.06
N VAL A 143 -7.58 19.71 -17.27
CA VAL A 143 -8.75 20.45 -17.78
C VAL A 143 -8.35 21.83 -18.28
N SER A 144 -7.57 22.58 -17.50
CA SER A 144 -7.10 23.92 -17.91
C SER A 144 -6.25 23.85 -19.17
N PHE A 145 -5.41 22.81 -19.30
CA PHE A 145 -4.65 22.55 -20.51
C PHE A 145 -5.58 22.24 -21.69
N ALA A 146 -6.52 21.32 -21.53
CA ALA A 146 -7.46 20.95 -22.58
C ALA A 146 -8.32 22.15 -23.06
N GLU A 147 -8.77 23.00 -22.13
CA GLU A 147 -9.53 24.22 -22.42
C GLU A 147 -8.71 25.28 -23.17
N SER A 148 -7.37 25.21 -23.09
CA SER A 148 -6.47 26.12 -23.80
C SER A 148 -6.16 25.71 -25.24
N LEU A 149 -6.52 24.49 -25.63
CA LEU A 149 -6.24 23.97 -26.97
C LEU A 149 -7.20 24.54 -28.03
N ASP A 150 -6.62 24.96 -29.15
CA ASP A 150 -7.41 25.45 -30.29
C ASP A 150 -8.28 24.34 -30.89
N GLY A 151 -9.56 24.63 -31.12
CA GLY A 151 -10.55 23.66 -31.60
C GLY A 151 -11.29 22.89 -30.51
N VAL A 152 -11.03 23.18 -29.22
CA VAL A 152 -11.80 22.66 -28.10
C VAL A 152 -12.93 23.59 -27.72
N ARG A 153 -14.16 23.10 -27.83
CA ARG A 153 -15.39 23.85 -27.53
C ARG A 153 -15.72 23.83 -26.04
N LYS A 154 -15.59 22.66 -25.39
CA LYS A 154 -16.02 22.46 -24.02
C LYS A 154 -15.33 21.24 -23.40
N VAL A 155 -15.00 21.35 -22.12
CA VAL A 155 -14.51 20.23 -21.34
C VAL A 155 -15.52 19.90 -20.22
N ASN A 156 -16.07 18.69 -20.24
CA ASN A 156 -16.91 18.18 -19.17
C ASN A 156 -16.06 17.37 -18.18
N LYS A 157 -16.23 17.64 -16.90
CA LYS A 157 -15.51 16.99 -15.80
C LYS A 157 -16.44 16.73 -14.62
N SER A 158 -16.07 15.80 -13.76
CA SER A 158 -16.77 15.56 -12.49
C SER A 158 -15.93 16.01 -11.31
N ASP A 159 -16.04 17.27 -10.93
CA ASP A 159 -15.32 17.85 -9.78
C ASP A 159 -15.66 17.15 -8.46
N VAL A 160 -16.88 16.66 -8.30
CA VAL A 160 -17.33 15.97 -7.08
C VAL A 160 -16.61 14.65 -6.90
N VAL A 161 -16.56 13.85 -7.99
CA VAL A 161 -15.90 12.54 -7.95
C VAL A 161 -14.40 12.71 -7.71
N ALA A 162 -13.74 13.61 -8.45
CA ALA A 162 -12.32 13.87 -8.31
C ALA A 162 -11.93 14.33 -6.88
N LYS A 163 -12.68 15.29 -6.33
CA LYS A 163 -12.43 15.78 -4.96
C LYS A 163 -12.66 14.71 -3.91
N THR A 164 -13.70 13.89 -4.07
CA THR A 164 -14.02 12.81 -3.13
C THR A 164 -12.91 11.76 -3.14
N LEU A 165 -12.50 11.27 -4.32
CA LEU A 165 -11.43 10.26 -4.44
C LEU A 165 -10.11 10.78 -3.88
N THR A 166 -9.71 11.99 -4.22
CA THR A 166 -8.49 12.62 -3.69
C THR A 166 -8.54 12.77 -2.17
N SER A 167 -9.68 13.18 -1.60
CA SER A 167 -9.83 13.35 -0.15
C SER A 167 -9.76 12.02 0.58
N VAL A 168 -10.41 10.99 0.06
CA VAL A 168 -10.39 9.64 0.62
C VAL A 168 -8.97 9.07 0.59
N ASN A 169 -8.26 9.24 -0.54
CA ASN A 169 -6.88 8.75 -0.69
C ASN A 169 -5.93 9.41 0.33
N LYS A 170 -6.04 10.73 0.53
CA LYS A 170 -5.28 11.45 1.56
C LYS A 170 -5.62 10.98 2.98
N LEU A 171 -6.90 10.80 3.29
CA LEU A 171 -7.34 10.31 4.60
C LEU A 171 -6.76 8.94 4.91
N VAL A 172 -6.85 8.00 3.96
CA VAL A 172 -6.27 6.66 4.10
C VAL A 172 -4.76 6.74 4.30
N GLY A 173 -4.07 7.61 3.56
CA GLY A 173 -2.63 7.84 3.73
C GLY A 173 -2.27 8.30 5.15
N TYR A 174 -2.96 9.30 5.69
CA TYR A 174 -2.70 9.80 7.06
C TYR A 174 -3.00 8.75 8.13
N VAL A 175 -4.13 8.05 8.03
CA VAL A 175 -4.50 6.97 8.95
C VAL A 175 -3.47 5.85 8.90
N SER A 176 -2.98 5.49 7.71
CA SER A 176 -1.95 4.47 7.52
C SER A 176 -0.66 4.82 8.25
N VAL A 177 -0.16 6.04 8.04
CA VAL A 177 1.07 6.52 8.69
C VAL A 177 0.92 6.53 10.21
N ALA A 178 -0.23 6.98 10.73
CA ALA A 178 -0.50 7.01 12.16
C ALA A 178 -0.51 5.59 12.76
N ILE A 179 -1.22 4.65 12.16
CA ILE A 179 -1.29 3.26 12.65
C ILE A 179 0.09 2.59 12.60
N ILE A 180 0.82 2.74 11.49
CA ILE A 180 2.18 2.19 11.35
C ILE A 180 3.09 2.77 12.44
N GLY A 181 3.03 4.09 12.67
CA GLY A 181 3.82 4.74 13.72
C GLY A 181 3.51 4.21 15.12
N ILE A 182 2.25 4.00 15.46
CA ILE A 182 1.83 3.43 16.74
C ILE A 182 2.34 1.99 16.89
N LEU A 183 2.17 1.15 15.87
CA LEU A 183 2.62 -0.25 15.90
C LEU A 183 4.14 -0.36 16.05
N LEU A 184 4.90 0.52 15.38
CA LEU A 184 6.36 0.59 15.53
C LEU A 184 6.75 1.00 16.97
N ALA A 185 6.11 2.02 17.52
CA ALA A 185 6.39 2.50 18.89
C ALA A 185 6.11 1.40 19.92
N VAL A 186 4.98 0.71 19.82
CA VAL A 186 4.63 -0.43 20.69
C VAL A 186 5.65 -1.55 20.56
N SER A 187 6.05 -1.91 19.34
CA SER A 187 7.02 -2.98 19.10
C SER A 187 8.39 -2.66 19.72
N ILE A 188 8.89 -1.43 19.55
CA ILE A 188 10.16 -0.99 20.15
C ILE A 188 10.07 -1.02 21.66
N PHE A 189 8.96 -0.54 22.25
CA PHE A 189 8.75 -0.58 23.70
C PHE A 189 8.80 -2.01 24.26
N LEU A 190 8.14 -2.95 23.61
CA LEU A 190 8.07 -4.33 24.03
C LEU A 190 9.43 -5.05 23.95
N ILE A 191 10.16 -4.83 22.86
CA ILE A 191 11.53 -5.36 22.74
C ILE A 191 12.44 -4.76 23.82
N SER A 192 12.32 -3.47 24.08
CA SER A 192 13.09 -2.80 25.14
C SER A 192 12.86 -3.44 26.51
N ASN A 193 11.59 -3.74 26.83
CA ASN A 193 11.26 -4.42 28.08
C ASN A 193 11.88 -5.82 28.16
N THR A 194 11.82 -6.59 27.06
CA THR A 194 12.38 -7.93 27.00
C THR A 194 13.89 -7.95 27.18
N VAL A 195 14.58 -7.07 26.46
CA VAL A 195 16.05 -6.95 26.57
C VAL A 195 16.46 -6.49 27.98
N THR A 196 15.73 -5.55 28.58
CA THR A 196 15.96 -5.11 29.95
C THR A 196 15.86 -6.29 30.92
N MET A 197 14.81 -7.11 30.79
CA MET A 197 14.64 -8.31 31.64
C MET A 197 15.79 -9.29 31.41
N GLY A 198 16.18 -9.52 30.14
CA GLY A 198 17.32 -10.38 29.81
C GLY A 198 18.65 -9.92 30.46
N ILE A 199 18.90 -8.62 30.49
CA ILE A 199 20.06 -8.02 31.16
C ILE A 199 19.97 -8.20 32.68
N THR A 200 18.79 -7.93 33.24
CA THR A 200 18.58 -8.03 34.71
C THR A 200 18.82 -9.45 35.23
N VAL A 201 18.29 -10.46 34.55
CA VAL A 201 18.48 -11.88 34.89
C VAL A 201 19.96 -12.31 34.85
N ARG A 202 20.79 -11.59 34.07
CA ARG A 202 22.23 -11.93 33.85
C ARG A 202 23.18 -10.91 34.45
N ARG A 203 22.72 -10.08 35.36
CA ARG A 203 23.51 -8.98 35.92
C ARG A 203 24.83 -9.48 36.51
N GLU A 204 24.82 -10.62 37.21
CA GLU A 204 26.02 -11.23 37.80
C GLU A 204 27.01 -11.73 36.74
N GLU A 205 26.53 -12.45 35.72
CA GLU A 205 27.38 -12.92 34.60
C GLU A 205 28.06 -11.73 33.90
N ILE A 206 27.30 -10.66 33.65
CA ILE A 206 27.79 -9.42 33.04
C ILE A 206 28.84 -8.73 33.91
N ALA A 207 28.62 -8.67 35.22
CA ALA A 207 29.57 -8.12 36.18
C ALA A 207 30.89 -8.89 36.16
N ILE A 208 30.84 -10.21 36.22
CA ILE A 208 32.05 -11.07 36.15
C ILE A 208 32.80 -10.82 34.84
N MET A 209 32.11 -10.77 33.68
CA MET A 209 32.74 -10.49 32.38
C MET A 209 33.46 -9.13 32.39
N LYS A 210 32.87 -8.11 32.99
CA LYS A 210 33.50 -6.79 33.12
C LYS A 210 34.70 -6.80 34.05
N TYR A 211 34.63 -7.50 35.19
CA TYR A 211 35.75 -7.64 36.12
C TYR A 211 37.01 -8.29 35.51
N ILE A 212 36.81 -9.27 34.61
CA ILE A 212 37.92 -9.89 33.86
C ILE A 212 38.35 -9.08 32.61
N GLY A 213 37.85 -7.85 32.41
CA GLY A 213 38.29 -6.94 31.39
C GLY A 213 37.62 -7.12 29.99
N ALA A 214 36.48 -7.75 29.93
CA ALA A 214 35.76 -7.90 28.68
C ALA A 214 35.32 -6.53 28.12
N LYS A 215 35.56 -6.27 26.80
CA LYS A 215 35.14 -5.05 26.14
C LYS A 215 33.62 -4.97 26.09
N ASP A 216 33.05 -3.79 26.24
CA ASP A 216 31.61 -3.54 26.20
C ASP A 216 30.91 -4.13 24.97
N GLY A 217 31.53 -4.04 23.79
CA GLY A 217 30.99 -4.62 22.56
C GLY A 217 30.85 -6.14 22.61
N PHE A 218 31.74 -6.83 23.30
CA PHE A 218 31.69 -8.29 23.51
C PHE A 218 30.53 -8.69 24.44
N VAL A 219 30.34 -7.93 25.51
CA VAL A 219 29.24 -8.14 26.46
C VAL A 219 27.87 -7.86 25.84
N ARG A 220 27.80 -6.86 24.97
CA ARG A 220 26.53 -6.41 24.31
C ARG A 220 26.11 -7.31 23.16
N ALA A 221 27.07 -7.85 22.40
CA ALA A 221 26.80 -8.57 21.16
C ALA A 221 25.78 -9.71 21.29
N PRO A 222 25.82 -10.62 22.29
CA PRO A 222 24.85 -11.70 22.43
C PRO A 222 23.40 -11.21 22.58
N PHE A 223 23.16 -10.11 23.28
CA PHE A 223 21.81 -9.53 23.44
C PHE A 223 21.29 -8.88 22.16
N VAL A 224 22.18 -8.25 21.37
CA VAL A 224 21.80 -7.73 20.04
C VAL A 224 21.40 -8.88 19.11
N PHE A 225 22.15 -9.99 19.12
CA PHE A 225 21.80 -11.18 18.36
C PHE A 225 20.50 -11.83 18.83
N GLU A 226 20.26 -11.88 20.14
CA GLU A 226 19.00 -12.34 20.71
C GLU A 226 17.83 -11.52 20.19
N GLY A 227 17.93 -10.17 20.22
CA GLY A 227 16.88 -9.28 19.68
C GLY A 227 16.68 -9.41 18.16
N LEU A 228 17.77 -9.57 17.39
CA LEU A 228 17.69 -9.84 15.96
C LEU A 228 16.96 -11.15 15.66
N LEU A 229 17.24 -12.22 16.40
CA LEU A 229 16.58 -13.51 16.22
C LEU A 229 15.10 -13.46 16.63
N ILE A 230 14.78 -12.82 17.75
CA ILE A 230 13.40 -12.60 18.17
C ILE A 230 12.64 -11.81 17.10
N GLY A 231 13.25 -10.74 16.56
CA GLY A 231 12.68 -9.94 15.51
C GLY A 231 12.47 -10.70 14.19
N ALA A 232 13.45 -11.52 13.79
CA ALA A 232 13.35 -12.34 12.58
C ALA A 232 12.27 -13.42 12.70
N ILE A 233 12.26 -14.20 13.79
CA ILE A 233 11.26 -15.24 14.03
C ILE A 233 9.87 -14.60 14.17
N GLY A 234 9.79 -13.50 14.94
CA GLY A 234 8.56 -12.73 15.14
C GLY A 234 7.99 -12.09 13.86
N ALA A 235 8.80 -11.95 12.80
CA ALA A 235 8.34 -11.48 11.51
C ALA A 235 7.96 -12.62 10.56
N VAL A 236 8.77 -13.68 10.48
CA VAL A 236 8.55 -14.77 9.51
C VAL A 236 7.26 -15.53 9.80
N ILE A 237 6.97 -15.83 11.07
CA ILE A 237 5.77 -16.58 11.45
C ILE A 237 4.48 -15.87 11.01
N PRO A 238 4.25 -14.59 11.41
CA PRO A 238 3.02 -13.90 11.05
C PRO A 238 2.90 -13.61 9.56
N LEU A 239 4.01 -13.36 8.86
CA LEU A 239 3.98 -13.18 7.41
C LEU A 239 3.55 -14.48 6.70
N GLY A 240 4.02 -15.65 7.16
CA GLY A 240 3.55 -16.94 6.64
C GLY A 240 2.05 -17.15 6.89
N ILE A 241 1.56 -16.89 8.10
CA ILE A 241 0.15 -17.01 8.45
C ILE A 241 -0.69 -16.04 7.61
N LEU A 242 -0.26 -14.80 7.47
CA LEU A 242 -0.97 -13.77 6.74
C LEU A 242 -1.09 -14.10 5.24
N TYR A 243 -0.10 -14.76 4.65
CA TYR A 243 -0.17 -15.22 3.26
C TYR A 243 -1.40 -16.10 3.03
N PHE A 244 -1.57 -17.13 3.86
CA PHE A 244 -2.72 -18.04 3.76
C PHE A 244 -4.05 -17.37 4.12
N VAL A 245 -4.04 -16.50 5.14
CA VAL A 245 -5.24 -15.77 5.55
C VAL A 245 -5.71 -14.83 4.46
N TYR A 246 -4.79 -14.10 3.82
CA TYR A 246 -5.10 -13.18 2.74
C TYR A 246 -5.71 -13.91 1.53
N GLU A 247 -5.06 -14.99 1.07
CA GLU A 247 -5.54 -15.76 -0.07
C GLU A 247 -6.95 -16.34 0.18
N LYS A 248 -7.15 -16.96 1.35
CA LYS A 248 -8.47 -17.50 1.74
C LYS A 248 -9.52 -16.41 1.92
N ALA A 249 -9.18 -15.28 2.49
CA ALA A 249 -10.11 -14.18 2.71
C ALA A 249 -10.63 -13.62 1.38
N ILE A 250 -9.74 -13.37 0.41
CA ILE A 250 -10.16 -12.90 -0.92
C ILE A 250 -11.05 -13.93 -1.61
N HIS A 251 -10.65 -15.20 -1.61
CA HIS A 251 -11.43 -16.25 -2.23
C HIS A 251 -12.85 -16.35 -1.62
N TYR A 252 -12.94 -16.32 -0.29
CA TYR A 252 -14.21 -16.33 0.43
C TYR A 252 -15.10 -15.11 0.10
N ILE A 253 -14.50 -13.91 0.03
CA ILE A 253 -15.24 -12.68 -0.30
C ILE A 253 -15.80 -12.78 -1.73
N LEU A 254 -15.00 -13.20 -2.68
CA LEU A 254 -15.41 -13.33 -4.08
C LEU A 254 -16.47 -14.41 -4.25
N GLU A 255 -16.37 -15.56 -3.59
CA GLU A 255 -17.39 -16.62 -3.66
C GLU A 255 -18.72 -16.19 -3.05
N LYS A 256 -18.69 -15.49 -1.93
CA LYS A 256 -19.92 -15.16 -1.20
C LYS A 256 -20.66 -13.94 -1.77
N PHE A 257 -19.94 -13.03 -2.39
CA PHE A 257 -20.46 -11.79 -2.93
C PHE A 257 -20.28 -11.71 -4.45
N HIS A 258 -21.04 -12.49 -5.19
CA HIS A 258 -20.97 -12.57 -6.66
C HIS A 258 -21.09 -11.23 -7.37
N LEU A 259 -21.85 -10.28 -6.79
CA LEU A 259 -21.94 -8.91 -7.31
C LEU A 259 -20.61 -8.15 -7.25
N LEU A 260 -19.75 -8.47 -6.29
CA LEU A 260 -18.45 -7.81 -6.14
C LEU A 260 -17.42 -8.31 -7.15
N GLN A 261 -17.57 -9.53 -7.69
CA GLN A 261 -16.64 -10.07 -8.69
C GLN A 261 -16.55 -9.22 -9.94
N ASN A 262 -17.65 -8.56 -10.33
CA ASN A 262 -17.72 -7.73 -11.51
C ASN A 262 -17.35 -6.26 -11.26
N ILE A 263 -17.30 -5.82 -9.99
CA ILE A 263 -17.12 -4.42 -9.62
C ILE A 263 -15.76 -4.19 -8.95
N ILE A 264 -15.30 -5.14 -8.13
CA ILE A 264 -14.10 -4.98 -7.31
C ILE A 264 -13.06 -6.02 -7.70
N ASN A 265 -11.91 -5.55 -8.16
CA ASN A 265 -10.73 -6.38 -8.38
C ASN A 265 -9.80 -6.24 -7.17
N PHE A 266 -9.49 -7.35 -6.53
CA PHE A 266 -8.49 -7.40 -5.46
C PHE A 266 -7.09 -7.65 -6.04
N LEU A 267 -6.08 -7.11 -5.39
CA LEU A 267 -4.69 -7.40 -5.73
C LEU A 267 -4.37 -8.88 -5.47
N PRO A 268 -3.72 -9.57 -6.41
CA PRO A 268 -3.25 -10.93 -6.16
C PRO A 268 -2.23 -10.94 -5.01
N VAL A 269 -2.23 -12.01 -4.21
CA VAL A 269 -1.34 -12.17 -3.05
C VAL A 269 0.13 -11.94 -3.40
N THR A 270 0.55 -12.37 -4.59
CA THR A 270 1.93 -12.22 -5.08
C THR A 270 2.36 -10.76 -5.20
N GLN A 271 1.46 -9.88 -5.63
CA GLN A 271 1.76 -8.44 -5.76
C GLN A 271 1.87 -7.76 -4.39
N VAL A 272 0.97 -8.06 -3.47
CA VAL A 272 1.02 -7.54 -2.10
C VAL A 272 2.29 -8.03 -1.40
N TYR A 273 2.62 -9.31 -1.54
CA TYR A 273 3.77 -9.93 -0.88
C TYR A 273 5.12 -9.55 -1.46
N ARG A 274 5.18 -9.11 -2.70
CA ARG A 274 6.41 -8.58 -3.30
C ARG A 274 7.02 -7.44 -2.47
N THR A 275 6.18 -6.62 -1.87
CA THR A 275 6.61 -5.50 -1.02
C THR A 275 6.47 -5.83 0.47
N LEU A 276 5.38 -6.46 0.88
CA LEU A 276 5.10 -6.78 2.29
C LEU A 276 6.16 -7.69 2.91
N LEU A 277 6.62 -8.71 2.18
CA LEU A 277 7.58 -9.68 2.71
C LEU A 277 8.93 -9.01 3.04
N PRO A 278 9.62 -8.32 2.12
CA PRO A 278 10.89 -7.67 2.44
C PRO A 278 10.74 -6.57 3.49
N VAL A 279 9.67 -5.76 3.41
CA VAL A 279 9.41 -4.71 4.39
C VAL A 279 9.12 -5.29 5.76
N GLY A 280 8.28 -6.32 5.86
CA GLY A 280 7.93 -6.97 7.13
C GLY A 280 9.15 -7.63 7.81
N ILE A 281 10.02 -8.30 7.04
CA ILE A 281 11.27 -8.86 7.57
C ILE A 281 12.21 -7.74 8.03
N LEU A 282 12.37 -6.69 7.23
CA LEU A 282 13.22 -5.55 7.56
C LEU A 282 12.73 -4.84 8.82
N LEU A 283 11.42 -4.66 8.96
CA LEU A 283 10.81 -4.10 10.17
C LEU A 283 11.07 -5.00 11.38
N GLY A 284 10.80 -6.30 11.28
CA GLY A 284 11.00 -7.22 12.39
C GLY A 284 12.45 -7.26 12.87
N VAL A 285 13.39 -7.45 11.94
CA VAL A 285 14.84 -7.45 12.24
C VAL A 285 15.30 -6.07 12.70
N GLY A 286 14.83 -5.00 12.06
CA GLY A 286 15.16 -3.62 12.39
C GLY A 286 14.71 -3.23 13.80
N ILE A 287 13.47 -3.55 14.17
CA ILE A 287 12.93 -3.29 15.51
C ILE A 287 13.69 -4.11 16.54
N GLY A 288 13.99 -5.39 16.24
CA GLY A 288 14.81 -6.27 17.07
C GLY A 288 16.19 -5.69 17.33
N PHE A 289 16.85 -5.19 16.29
CA PHE A 289 18.15 -4.54 16.40
C PHE A 289 18.09 -3.23 17.19
N VAL A 290 17.22 -2.31 16.77
CA VAL A 290 17.10 -0.97 17.37
C VAL A 290 16.70 -1.06 18.83
N GLY A 291 15.65 -1.84 19.15
CA GLY A 291 15.19 -2.03 20.52
C GLY A 291 16.26 -2.61 21.43
N SER A 292 16.99 -3.65 20.97
CA SER A 292 18.08 -4.24 21.73
C SER A 292 19.25 -3.26 21.90
N PHE A 293 19.67 -2.61 20.82
CA PHE A 293 20.83 -1.72 20.85
C PHE A 293 20.64 -0.54 21.81
N PHE A 294 19.51 0.15 21.73
CA PHE A 294 19.23 1.30 22.61
C PHE A 294 19.04 0.88 24.07
N THR A 295 18.34 -0.22 24.30
CA THR A 295 18.11 -0.72 25.67
C THR A 295 19.41 -1.13 26.35
N ILE A 296 20.28 -1.85 25.65
CA ILE A 296 21.58 -2.27 26.18
C ILE A 296 22.46 -1.05 26.49
N ARG A 297 22.47 -0.05 25.59
CA ARG A 297 23.25 1.17 25.80
C ARG A 297 22.78 1.95 27.02
N LYS A 298 21.47 1.92 27.33
CA LYS A 298 20.90 2.59 28.51
C LYS A 298 21.19 1.86 29.81
N HIS A 299 21.12 0.53 29.82
CA HIS A 299 21.20 -0.29 31.07
C HIS A 299 22.58 -0.87 31.36
N LEU A 300 23.49 -0.92 30.39
CA LEU A 300 24.88 -1.34 30.58
C LEU A 300 25.85 -0.17 30.81
N LYS A 301 25.36 1.04 31.08
CA LYS A 301 26.18 2.11 31.66
C LYS A 301 26.34 1.81 33.14
N VAL A 302 27.34 1.02 33.47
CA VAL A 302 27.92 0.86 34.81
C VAL A 302 29.38 1.19 34.74
#